data_02c959804ea40aa7f389d3b891193323
#
_entry.id   02c959804ea40aa7f389d3b891193323
#
_cell.length_a   1.000
_cell.length_b   1.000
_cell.length_c   1.000
_cell.angle_alpha   90.00
_cell.angle_beta   90.00
_cell.angle_gamma   90.00
#
_symmetry.space_group_name_H-M   'P 1'
#
loop_
_entity.id
_entity.type
_entity.pdbx_description
1 polymer ?
#
loop_
_entity_poly.entity_id
_entity_poly.type
_entity_poly.pdbx_seq_one_letter_code
_entity_poly.pdbx_strand_id
1 'polypeptide(L)'
;MVKTHRDTISVNDCQVLAHYQFEADQYIITLESKEIADSTRPGQFVHLSVSGMLAMRRPISVMSVDTDNGTFDLLYKIVGEGTKQLADRKIGDVLSVIGPIGNGFELTDRKIPLLIGGGVGMPPMIAIAQKIKDNAYYNPYVILGSEVPFPFEASQSSLNGFNSSKFYTMPLLEEWRVPCGLASLQDYEGVYKGYVTDLAREYLDSLSSSDLKEVEVFTCGPNPMLEAVSKLSNDYNLPCQASLEEYMACAVGGCAGCVVEVATENGPAMKRVCVDGPVFDAKTVFNDFR
;
A
#
# COMPACT_ATOMS: atom_id res chain seq x y z
N MET A 1 -3.85 8.47 -24.68
CA MET A 1 -5.15 8.96 -24.18
C MET A 1 -4.92 9.36 -22.74
N VAL A 2 -5.02 10.65 -22.36
CA VAL A 2 -4.83 11.08 -20.97
C VAL A 2 -5.98 10.51 -20.16
N LYS A 3 -5.71 9.54 -19.27
CA LYS A 3 -6.73 9.03 -18.34
C LYS A 3 -7.14 10.17 -17.41
N THR A 4 -8.38 10.60 -17.49
CA THR A 4 -8.93 11.67 -16.66
C THR A 4 -9.35 11.07 -15.31
N HIS A 5 -8.39 10.95 -14.34
CA HIS A 5 -8.68 10.49 -12.97
C HIS A 5 -9.54 11.49 -12.19
N ARG A 6 -9.74 12.67 -12.74
CA ARG A 6 -10.48 13.75 -12.07
C ARG A 6 -11.98 13.50 -12.04
N ASP A 7 -12.48 12.67 -12.95
CA ASP A 7 -13.91 12.35 -13.03
C ASP A 7 -14.38 11.34 -11.95
N THR A 8 -13.42 10.75 -11.18
CA THR A 8 -13.72 9.82 -10.10
C THR A 8 -13.51 10.42 -8.69
N ILE A 9 -13.00 11.65 -8.60
CA ILE A 9 -12.76 12.31 -7.33
C ILE A 9 -14.06 12.96 -6.87
N SER A 10 -14.59 12.51 -5.75
CA SER A 10 -15.76 13.07 -5.09
C SER A 10 -15.44 13.55 -3.67
N VAL A 11 -16.35 14.34 -3.11
CA VAL A 11 -16.30 14.77 -1.70
C VAL A 11 -17.47 14.12 -1.00
N ASN A 12 -17.19 13.25 -0.05
CA ASN A 12 -18.18 12.47 0.69
C ASN A 12 -18.09 12.77 2.19
N ASP A 13 -19.22 12.84 2.85
CA ASP A 13 -19.33 12.77 4.29
C ASP A 13 -19.42 11.30 4.69
N CYS A 14 -18.34 10.75 5.26
CA CYS A 14 -18.19 9.34 5.57
C CYS A 14 -18.38 9.11 7.08
N GLN A 15 -19.28 8.22 7.45
CA GLN A 15 -19.47 7.83 8.85
C GLN A 15 -18.39 6.83 9.27
N VAL A 16 -17.88 7.00 10.49
CA VAL A 16 -16.98 6.03 11.14
C VAL A 16 -17.82 4.85 11.63
N LEU A 17 -17.61 3.65 11.09
CA LEU A 17 -18.30 2.42 11.48
C LEU A 17 -17.50 1.57 12.46
N ALA A 18 -16.16 1.57 12.33
CA ALA A 18 -15.26 0.89 13.24
C ALA A 18 -13.96 1.67 13.38
N HIS A 19 -13.31 1.56 14.54
CA HIS A 19 -12.04 2.21 14.79
C HIS A 19 -11.26 1.39 15.84
N TYR A 20 -10.18 0.74 15.40
CA TYR A 20 -9.38 -0.15 16.22
C TYR A 20 -8.01 0.44 16.43
N GLN A 21 -7.55 0.43 17.69
CA GLN A 21 -6.20 0.81 18.06
C GLN A 21 -5.33 -0.45 18.22
N PHE A 22 -4.11 -0.37 17.70
CA PHE A 22 -3.06 -1.36 17.86
C PHE A 22 -1.85 -0.75 18.57
N GLU A 23 -0.88 -1.59 18.91
CA GLU A 23 0.38 -1.13 19.50
C GLU A 23 1.13 -0.14 18.59
N ALA A 24 2.02 0.66 19.20
CA ALA A 24 2.82 1.68 18.55
C ALA A 24 1.99 2.75 17.80
N ASP A 25 0.82 3.12 18.39
CA ASP A 25 -0.06 4.17 17.88
C ASP A 25 -0.55 3.95 16.44
N GLN A 26 -0.79 2.71 16.08
CA GLN A 26 -1.36 2.31 14.81
C GLN A 26 -2.88 2.13 14.94
N TYR A 27 -3.61 2.46 13.89
CA TYR A 27 -5.07 2.42 13.87
C TYR A 27 -5.59 1.90 12.54
N ILE A 28 -6.67 1.11 12.59
CA ILE A 28 -7.50 0.80 11.44
C ILE A 28 -8.87 1.43 11.65
N ILE A 29 -9.30 2.25 10.70
CA ILE A 29 -10.60 2.91 10.70
C ILE A 29 -11.40 2.47 9.47
N THR A 30 -12.67 2.05 9.72
CA THR A 30 -13.62 1.71 8.66
C THR A 30 -14.59 2.87 8.47
N LEU A 31 -14.70 3.33 7.23
CA LEU A 31 -15.56 4.43 6.82
C LEU A 31 -16.62 3.97 5.83
N GLU A 32 -17.81 4.57 5.89
CA GLU A 32 -18.90 4.29 4.98
C GLU A 32 -18.93 5.31 3.82
N SER A 33 -18.76 4.85 2.61
CA SER A 33 -19.07 5.54 1.36
C SER A 33 -19.11 4.55 0.22
N LYS A 34 -20.31 4.29 -0.29
CA LYS A 34 -20.48 3.39 -1.44
C LYS A 34 -19.76 3.91 -2.69
N GLU A 35 -19.75 5.22 -2.91
CA GLU A 35 -19.10 5.83 -4.05
C GLU A 35 -17.58 5.62 -4.04
N ILE A 36 -16.94 5.79 -2.87
CA ILE A 36 -15.50 5.54 -2.72
C ILE A 36 -15.21 4.05 -2.82
N ALA A 37 -16.00 3.18 -2.16
CA ALA A 37 -15.79 1.73 -2.20
C ALA A 37 -15.86 1.17 -3.62
N ASP A 38 -16.88 1.58 -4.41
CA ASP A 38 -17.09 1.09 -5.78
C ASP A 38 -16.04 1.58 -6.78
N SER A 39 -15.48 2.78 -6.56
CA SER A 39 -14.59 3.43 -7.51
C SER A 39 -13.10 3.29 -7.19
N THR A 40 -12.74 2.86 -5.97
CA THR A 40 -11.34 2.73 -5.55
C THR A 40 -10.62 1.60 -6.28
N ARG A 41 -9.40 1.90 -6.72
CA ARG A 41 -8.45 0.93 -7.26
C ARG A 41 -7.23 0.80 -6.35
N PRO A 42 -6.59 -0.39 -6.26
CA PRO A 42 -5.39 -0.59 -5.46
C PRO A 42 -4.31 0.47 -5.72
N GLY A 43 -3.74 1.02 -4.64
CA GLY A 43 -2.74 2.08 -4.71
C GLY A 43 -3.30 3.50 -4.70
N GLN A 44 -4.62 3.67 -4.81
CA GLN A 44 -5.25 4.98 -4.59
C GLN A 44 -5.38 5.29 -3.10
N PHE A 45 -5.53 6.56 -2.79
CA PHE A 45 -5.67 7.08 -1.43
C PHE A 45 -6.88 8.02 -1.32
N VAL A 46 -7.23 8.36 -0.10
CA VAL A 46 -8.22 9.38 0.22
C VAL A 46 -7.58 10.54 0.98
N HIS A 47 -8.18 11.72 0.93
CA HIS A 47 -7.73 12.93 1.62
C HIS A 47 -8.80 13.38 2.59
N LEU A 48 -8.64 13.07 3.89
CA LEU A 48 -9.68 13.28 4.89
C LEU A 48 -9.43 14.50 5.78
N SER A 49 -10.52 15.20 6.10
CA SER A 49 -10.56 16.23 7.12
C SER A 49 -10.67 15.57 8.49
N VAL A 50 -9.76 15.89 9.39
CA VAL A 50 -9.70 15.25 10.73
C VAL A 50 -10.38 16.09 11.81
N SER A 51 -10.49 17.41 11.61
CA SER A 51 -11.26 18.33 12.45
C SER A 51 -11.52 19.64 11.73
N GLY A 52 -12.51 20.40 12.21
CA GLY A 52 -12.79 21.75 11.71
C GLY A 52 -11.71 22.81 12.07
N MET A 53 -10.81 22.48 13.00
CA MET A 53 -9.74 23.40 13.44
C MET A 53 -8.43 23.23 12.67
N LEU A 54 -8.25 22.11 11.97
CA LEU A 54 -7.07 21.84 11.14
C LEU A 54 -7.43 22.03 9.66
N ALA A 55 -6.87 23.06 9.05
CA ALA A 55 -7.14 23.37 7.63
C ALA A 55 -6.63 22.30 6.66
N MET A 56 -5.58 21.57 7.02
CA MET A 56 -4.97 20.57 6.15
C MET A 56 -5.62 19.19 6.36
N ARG A 57 -6.03 18.58 5.26
CA ARG A 57 -6.47 17.17 5.22
C ARG A 57 -5.28 16.23 5.31
N ARG A 58 -5.53 14.93 5.54
CA ARG A 58 -4.51 13.87 5.62
C ARG A 58 -4.70 12.88 4.49
N PRO A 59 -3.67 12.69 3.64
CA PRO A 59 -3.69 11.61 2.65
C PRO A 59 -3.45 10.28 3.36
N ILE A 60 -4.33 9.29 3.13
CA ILE A 60 -4.19 7.93 3.67
C ILE A 60 -4.59 6.95 2.59
N SER A 61 -3.75 5.94 2.35
CA SER A 61 -3.98 4.88 1.38
C SER A 61 -5.15 4.01 1.76
N VAL A 62 -5.98 3.63 0.78
CA VAL A 62 -7.06 2.66 1.00
C VAL A 62 -6.47 1.26 1.12
N MET A 63 -6.83 0.54 2.19
CA MET A 63 -6.35 -0.80 2.50
C MET A 63 -7.23 -1.88 1.90
N SER A 64 -8.53 -1.75 2.07
CA SER A 64 -9.54 -2.69 1.57
C SER A 64 -10.85 -1.97 1.28
N VAL A 65 -11.68 -2.58 0.46
CA VAL A 65 -13.03 -2.11 0.15
C VAL A 65 -14.03 -3.25 0.28
N ASP A 66 -15.21 -2.94 0.79
CA ASP A 66 -16.37 -3.84 0.75
C ASP A 66 -17.45 -3.14 -0.07
N THR A 67 -17.55 -3.54 -1.34
CA THR A 67 -18.50 -2.95 -2.28
C THR A 67 -19.95 -3.34 -1.96
N ASP A 68 -20.17 -4.48 -1.29
CA ASP A 68 -21.52 -4.92 -0.93
C ASP A 68 -22.07 -4.05 0.21
N ASN A 69 -21.26 -3.77 1.21
CA ASN A 69 -21.62 -2.92 2.34
C ASN A 69 -21.32 -1.43 2.12
N GLY A 70 -20.60 -1.08 1.05
CA GLY A 70 -20.22 0.31 0.74
C GLY A 70 -19.23 0.90 1.73
N THR A 71 -18.26 0.10 2.19
CA THR A 71 -17.27 0.53 3.18
C THR A 71 -15.85 0.40 2.67
N PHE A 72 -14.92 1.12 3.31
CA PHE A 72 -13.50 1.01 3.04
C PHE A 72 -12.68 1.20 4.32
N ASP A 73 -11.54 0.52 4.37
CA ASP A 73 -10.64 0.55 5.50
C ASP A 73 -9.38 1.37 5.21
N LEU A 74 -8.92 2.08 6.23
CA LEU A 74 -7.68 2.84 6.23
C LEU A 74 -6.82 2.41 7.40
N LEU A 75 -5.53 2.11 7.15
CA LEU A 75 -4.51 1.94 8.19
C LEU A 75 -3.68 3.21 8.27
N TYR A 76 -3.51 3.74 9.47
CA TYR A 76 -2.65 4.88 9.72
C TYR A 76 -1.91 4.77 11.07
N LYS A 77 -0.90 5.62 11.23
CA LYS A 77 -0.14 5.75 12.48
C LYS A 77 -0.16 7.21 12.95
N ILE A 78 -0.16 7.45 14.25
CA ILE A 78 0.01 8.80 14.79
C ILE A 78 1.45 9.24 14.52
N VAL A 79 1.59 10.27 13.67
CA VAL A 79 2.87 10.89 13.35
C VAL A 79 2.87 12.41 13.59
N GLY A 80 1.70 12.96 13.95
CA GLY A 80 1.53 14.39 14.22
C GLY A 80 0.12 14.74 14.64
N GLU A 81 -0.15 16.03 14.83
CA GLU A 81 -1.41 16.52 15.39
C GLU A 81 -2.65 16.05 14.60
N GLY A 82 -2.57 16.00 13.26
CA GLY A 82 -3.73 15.56 12.45
C GLY A 82 -4.10 14.11 12.65
N THR A 83 -3.13 13.19 12.63
CA THR A 83 -3.39 11.77 12.88
C THR A 83 -3.73 11.50 14.33
N LYS A 84 -3.26 12.34 15.28
CA LYS A 84 -3.69 12.30 16.68
C LYS A 84 -5.18 12.66 16.82
N GLN A 85 -5.64 13.74 16.17
CA GLN A 85 -7.06 14.09 16.17
C GLN A 85 -7.93 13.08 15.42
N LEU A 86 -7.39 12.38 14.42
CA LEU A 86 -8.08 11.26 13.79
C LEU A 86 -8.25 10.09 14.76
N ALA A 87 -7.24 9.81 15.60
CA ALA A 87 -7.30 8.76 16.60
C ALA A 87 -8.37 9.01 17.71
N ASP A 88 -8.76 10.27 17.92
CA ASP A 88 -9.83 10.64 18.84
C ASP A 88 -11.25 10.41 18.27
N ARG A 89 -11.39 10.07 16.97
CA ARG A 89 -12.68 9.83 16.32
C ARG A 89 -13.37 8.59 16.88
N LYS A 90 -14.69 8.67 17.01
CA LYS A 90 -15.54 7.61 17.56
C LYS A 90 -16.47 7.06 16.49
N ILE A 91 -16.95 5.86 16.72
CA ILE A 91 -18.03 5.26 15.91
C ILE A 91 -19.21 6.22 15.91
N GLY A 92 -19.74 6.49 14.72
CA GLY A 92 -20.82 7.45 14.49
C GLY A 92 -20.36 8.87 14.12
N ASP A 93 -19.07 9.23 14.33
CA ASP A 93 -18.53 10.50 13.84
C ASP A 93 -18.57 10.54 12.30
N VAL A 94 -18.68 11.74 11.74
CA VAL A 94 -18.67 11.95 10.29
C VAL A 94 -17.42 12.71 9.89
N LEU A 95 -16.71 12.19 8.89
CA LEU A 95 -15.50 12.77 8.34
C LEU A 95 -15.74 13.19 6.89
N SER A 96 -15.33 14.40 6.52
CA SER A 96 -15.33 14.81 5.11
C SER A 96 -14.11 14.23 4.41
N VAL A 97 -14.34 13.42 3.38
CA VAL A 97 -13.34 12.65 2.63
C VAL A 97 -13.37 13.02 1.15
N ILE A 98 -12.22 13.34 0.59
CA ILE A 98 -12.04 13.51 -0.85
C ILE A 98 -11.38 12.25 -1.39
N GLY A 99 -11.94 11.63 -2.42
CA GLY A 99 -11.36 10.42 -3.03
C GLY A 99 -12.29 9.69 -3.97
N PRO A 100 -11.81 8.58 -4.52
CA PRO A 100 -10.41 8.10 -4.50
C PRO A 100 -9.49 8.97 -5.38
N ILE A 101 -8.23 9.11 -4.98
CA ILE A 101 -7.25 10.01 -5.59
C ILE A 101 -6.07 9.21 -6.14
N GLY A 102 -5.55 9.64 -7.29
CA GLY A 102 -4.29 9.18 -7.87
C GLY A 102 -4.42 8.02 -8.84
N ASN A 103 -3.29 7.68 -9.47
CA ASN A 103 -3.13 6.52 -10.34
C ASN A 103 -2.78 5.30 -9.50
N GLY A 104 -3.63 4.30 -9.49
CA GLY A 104 -3.38 3.04 -8.80
C GLY A 104 -2.39 2.14 -9.54
N PHE A 105 -2.08 1.00 -8.93
CA PHE A 105 -1.27 -0.06 -9.54
C PHE A 105 -1.98 -0.65 -10.77
N GLU A 106 -1.18 -0.97 -11.77
CA GLU A 106 -1.65 -1.64 -12.98
C GLU A 106 -1.09 -3.07 -12.99
N LEU A 107 -1.97 -4.06 -12.86
CA LEU A 107 -1.61 -5.47 -13.02
C LEU A 107 -1.35 -5.75 -14.51
N THR A 108 -0.24 -6.40 -14.79
CA THR A 108 0.10 -6.86 -16.14
C THR A 108 -0.37 -8.31 -16.37
N ASP A 109 0.07 -8.91 -17.46
CA ASP A 109 -0.14 -10.32 -17.76
C ASP A 109 0.87 -11.27 -17.10
N ARG A 110 1.72 -10.75 -16.18
CA ARG A 110 2.60 -11.58 -15.35
C ARG A 110 1.83 -12.24 -14.22
N LYS A 111 2.10 -13.53 -14.02
CA LYS A 111 1.28 -14.38 -13.15
C LYS A 111 1.64 -14.33 -11.68
N ILE A 112 2.84 -13.83 -11.34
CA ILE A 112 3.37 -13.86 -9.97
C ILE A 112 3.58 -12.42 -9.48
N PRO A 113 2.53 -11.75 -8.99
CA PRO A 113 2.66 -10.49 -8.29
C PRO A 113 3.40 -10.68 -6.96
N LEU A 114 4.59 -10.09 -6.83
CA LEU A 114 5.32 -10.00 -5.56
C LEU A 114 5.00 -8.65 -4.91
N LEU A 115 4.24 -8.70 -3.82
CA LEU A 115 3.67 -7.52 -3.14
C LEU A 115 4.49 -7.22 -1.88
N ILE A 116 5.25 -6.13 -1.85
CA ILE A 116 6.15 -5.80 -0.74
C ILE A 116 5.70 -4.50 -0.07
N GLY A 117 5.21 -4.61 1.17
CA GLY A 117 4.71 -3.48 1.96
C GLY A 117 5.46 -3.25 3.26
N GLY A 118 5.69 -2.00 3.66
CA GLY A 118 6.35 -1.66 4.92
C GLY A 118 5.63 -0.62 5.74
N GLY A 119 5.39 -0.91 7.03
CA GLY A 119 4.71 0.00 7.94
C GLY A 119 3.33 0.41 7.42
N VAL A 120 3.02 1.70 7.39
CA VAL A 120 1.76 2.22 6.83
C VAL A 120 1.67 2.12 5.30
N GLY A 121 2.68 1.59 4.62
CA GLY A 121 2.65 1.21 3.21
C GLY A 121 2.13 -0.22 2.94
N MET A 122 1.75 -1.00 3.97
CA MET A 122 1.08 -2.30 3.80
C MET A 122 -0.28 -2.20 3.08
N PRO A 123 -1.14 -1.19 3.33
CA PRO A 123 -2.47 -1.07 2.75
C PRO A 123 -2.55 -1.27 1.24
N PRO A 124 -1.75 -0.63 0.39
CA PRO A 124 -1.84 -0.83 -1.04
C PRO A 124 -1.55 -2.26 -1.48
N MET A 125 -0.69 -2.98 -0.76
CA MET A 125 -0.38 -4.39 -1.03
C MET A 125 -1.57 -5.30 -0.69
N ILE A 126 -2.23 -5.02 0.44
CA ILE A 126 -3.46 -5.71 0.85
C ILE A 126 -4.57 -5.44 -0.18
N ALA A 127 -4.70 -4.21 -0.67
CA ALA A 127 -5.68 -3.87 -1.70
C ALA A 127 -5.43 -4.61 -3.03
N ILE A 128 -4.17 -4.80 -3.45
CA ILE A 128 -3.85 -5.62 -4.64
C ILE A 128 -4.24 -7.07 -4.37
N ALA A 129 -3.83 -7.63 -3.23
CA ALA A 129 -4.17 -9.01 -2.85
C ALA A 129 -5.68 -9.24 -2.85
N GLN A 130 -6.48 -8.32 -2.28
CA GLN A 130 -7.94 -8.36 -2.31
C GLN A 130 -8.49 -8.40 -3.74
N LYS A 131 -7.93 -7.58 -4.62
CA LYS A 131 -8.37 -7.46 -6.02
C LYS A 131 -8.17 -8.75 -6.82
N ILE A 132 -7.14 -9.54 -6.49
CA ILE A 132 -6.76 -10.72 -7.29
C ILE A 132 -6.99 -12.05 -6.58
N LYS A 133 -7.37 -12.09 -5.30
CA LYS A 133 -7.52 -13.31 -4.49
C LYS A 133 -8.40 -14.39 -5.11
N ASP A 134 -9.42 -14.02 -5.87
CA ASP A 134 -10.36 -14.94 -6.51
C ASP A 134 -10.03 -15.18 -8.00
N ASN A 135 -8.93 -14.63 -8.51
CA ASN A 135 -8.50 -14.80 -9.88
C ASN A 135 -7.39 -15.84 -10.00
N ALA A 136 -7.73 -17.05 -10.41
CA ALA A 136 -6.81 -18.18 -10.56
C ALA A 136 -5.67 -17.96 -11.60
N TYR A 137 -5.69 -16.86 -12.34
CA TYR A 137 -4.58 -16.48 -13.23
C TYR A 137 -3.35 -16.04 -12.46
N TYR A 138 -3.54 -15.40 -11.30
CA TYR A 138 -2.46 -14.87 -10.48
C TYR A 138 -2.10 -15.83 -9.33
N ASN A 139 -0.81 -15.92 -9.05
CA ASN A 139 -0.24 -16.61 -7.90
C ASN A 139 0.59 -15.62 -7.07
N PRO A 140 -0.05 -14.71 -6.32
CA PRO A 140 0.64 -13.67 -5.60
C PRO A 140 1.42 -14.21 -4.40
N TYR A 141 2.52 -13.51 -4.05
CA TYR A 141 3.20 -13.65 -2.77
C TYR A 141 3.32 -12.27 -2.11
N VAL A 142 2.90 -12.17 -0.85
CA VAL A 142 2.93 -10.92 -0.08
C VAL A 142 4.07 -10.96 0.92
N ILE A 143 4.79 -9.85 1.07
CA ILE A 143 5.80 -9.63 2.12
C ILE A 143 5.44 -8.34 2.84
N LEU A 144 5.17 -8.44 4.14
CA LEU A 144 4.86 -7.28 4.99
C LEU A 144 5.96 -7.08 6.01
N GLY A 145 6.50 -5.87 6.08
CA GLY A 145 7.55 -5.49 7.01
C GLY A 145 7.09 -4.47 8.04
N SER A 146 7.58 -4.59 9.27
CA SER A 146 7.35 -3.59 10.31
C SER A 146 8.52 -3.49 11.27
N GLU A 147 8.88 -2.26 11.63
CA GLU A 147 9.86 -1.95 12.69
C GLU A 147 9.22 -1.96 14.09
N VAL A 148 7.90 -1.95 14.17
CA VAL A 148 7.09 -1.97 15.39
C VAL A 148 6.15 -3.18 15.33
N PRO A 149 5.41 -3.53 16.41
CA PRO A 149 4.40 -4.59 16.34
C PRO A 149 3.46 -4.40 15.16
N PHE A 150 3.07 -5.50 14.51
CA PHE A 150 2.14 -5.43 13.39
C PHE A 150 0.76 -4.95 13.85
N PRO A 151 -0.01 -4.23 12.99
CA PRO A 151 -1.38 -3.79 13.30
C PRO A 151 -2.40 -4.93 13.14
N PHE A 152 -2.00 -6.15 13.54
CA PHE A 152 -2.80 -7.37 13.59
C PHE A 152 -2.11 -8.43 14.44
N GLU A 153 -2.86 -9.38 14.97
CA GLU A 153 -2.30 -10.56 15.63
C GLU A 153 -1.87 -11.57 14.57
N ALA A 154 -0.55 -11.71 14.38
CA ALA A 154 -0.01 -12.69 13.44
C ALA A 154 -0.34 -14.12 13.91
N SER A 155 -0.73 -14.98 12.98
CA SER A 155 -1.04 -16.38 13.23
C SER A 155 -0.22 -17.31 12.36
N GLN A 156 -0.03 -18.56 12.82
CA GLN A 156 0.68 -19.55 12.01
C GLN A 156 -0.09 -19.84 10.72
N SER A 157 0.59 -19.74 9.58
CA SER A 157 0.00 -20.04 8.28
C SER A 157 -0.23 -21.55 8.11
N SER A 158 -1.36 -21.90 7.49
CA SER A 158 -1.67 -23.24 6.98
C SER A 158 -1.25 -23.42 5.52
N LEU A 159 -0.90 -22.31 4.83
CA LEU A 159 -0.46 -22.31 3.44
C LEU A 159 1.01 -22.75 3.35
N ASN A 160 1.38 -23.36 2.24
CA ASN A 160 2.77 -23.68 1.98
C ASN A 160 3.54 -22.40 1.62
N GLY A 161 4.52 -22.04 2.46
CA GLY A 161 5.51 -21.05 2.09
C GLY A 161 6.52 -21.60 1.08
N PHE A 162 7.36 -20.74 0.55
CA PHE A 162 8.44 -21.13 -0.36
C PHE A 162 9.59 -21.89 0.34
N ASN A 163 9.68 -21.78 1.68
CA ASN A 163 10.56 -22.57 2.52
C ASN A 163 9.71 -23.45 3.45
N SER A 164 10.17 -24.65 3.78
CA SER A 164 9.44 -25.64 4.59
C SER A 164 9.28 -25.25 6.07
N SER A 165 9.69 -24.05 6.47
CA SER A 165 9.59 -23.56 7.85
C SER A 165 8.18 -23.07 8.16
N LYS A 166 7.77 -23.27 9.41
CA LYS A 166 6.55 -22.66 9.93
C LYS A 166 6.75 -21.13 9.92
N PHE A 167 5.83 -20.40 9.32
CA PHE A 167 5.84 -18.95 9.31
C PHE A 167 4.48 -18.42 9.76
N TYR A 168 4.52 -17.21 10.27
CA TYR A 168 3.33 -16.47 10.65
C TYR A 168 2.92 -15.52 9.53
N THR A 169 1.64 -15.25 9.46
CA THR A 169 1.01 -14.47 8.40
C THR A 169 -0.03 -13.51 8.96
N MET A 170 -0.49 -12.60 8.12
CA MET A 170 -1.64 -11.75 8.41
C MET A 170 -2.93 -12.59 8.27
N PRO A 171 -3.79 -12.68 9.32
CA PRO A 171 -5.01 -13.51 9.28
C PRO A 171 -5.92 -13.23 8.08
N LEU A 172 -6.07 -11.97 7.69
CA LEU A 172 -6.88 -11.56 6.53
C LEU A 172 -6.35 -12.17 5.22
N LEU A 173 -5.04 -12.21 5.01
CA LEU A 173 -4.43 -12.80 3.82
C LEU A 173 -4.52 -14.33 3.86
N GLU A 174 -4.42 -14.93 5.05
CA GLU A 174 -4.65 -16.38 5.24
C GLU A 174 -6.08 -16.78 4.88
N GLU A 175 -7.09 -16.00 5.32
CA GLU A 175 -8.50 -16.20 4.95
C GLU A 175 -8.69 -16.12 3.42
N TRP A 176 -8.02 -15.21 2.76
CA TRP A 176 -8.06 -15.06 1.31
C TRP A 176 -7.21 -16.09 0.57
N ARG A 177 -6.50 -16.96 1.28
CA ARG A 177 -5.57 -17.96 0.73
C ARG A 177 -4.45 -17.33 -0.10
N VAL A 178 -4.01 -16.15 0.30
CA VAL A 178 -2.87 -15.45 -0.29
C VAL A 178 -1.64 -15.67 0.60
N PRO A 179 -0.60 -16.37 0.13
CA PRO A 179 0.61 -16.60 0.91
C PRO A 179 1.28 -15.27 1.30
N CYS A 180 1.63 -15.14 2.59
CA CYS A 180 2.23 -13.92 3.12
C CYS A 180 3.34 -14.25 4.12
N GLY A 181 4.54 -13.73 3.89
CA GLY A 181 5.64 -13.70 4.83
C GLY A 181 5.72 -12.37 5.57
N LEU A 182 6.04 -12.43 6.86
CA LEU A 182 6.28 -11.25 7.69
C LEU A 182 7.77 -11.08 7.94
N ALA A 183 8.25 -9.83 7.92
CA ALA A 183 9.65 -9.49 8.20
C ALA A 183 9.77 -8.36 9.22
N SER A 184 10.71 -8.48 10.16
CA SER A 184 11.02 -7.44 11.14
C SER A 184 12.47 -7.54 11.60
N LEU A 185 13.06 -6.42 12.00
CA LEU A 185 14.33 -6.43 12.71
C LEU A 185 14.17 -6.84 14.17
N GLN A 186 12.94 -6.81 14.69
CA GLN A 186 12.59 -7.31 16.01
C GLN A 186 12.45 -8.84 15.98
N ASP A 187 12.64 -9.47 17.15
CA ASP A 187 12.61 -10.93 17.29
C ASP A 187 11.18 -11.39 17.65
N TYR A 188 10.28 -11.35 16.66
CA TYR A 188 8.91 -11.86 16.81
C TYR A 188 8.83 -13.33 16.39
N GLU A 189 8.06 -14.14 17.14
CA GLU A 189 7.87 -15.55 16.84
C GLU A 189 7.28 -15.75 15.44
N GLY A 190 7.90 -16.62 14.63
CA GLY A 190 7.43 -16.95 13.29
C GLY A 190 7.55 -15.85 12.24
N VAL A 191 8.20 -14.74 12.58
CA VAL A 191 8.49 -13.62 11.68
C VAL A 191 9.96 -13.71 11.23
N TYR A 192 10.22 -13.46 9.96
CA TYR A 192 11.57 -13.40 9.42
C TYR A 192 12.36 -12.26 10.07
N LYS A 193 13.51 -12.58 10.67
CA LYS A 193 14.37 -11.58 11.30
C LYS A 193 15.31 -10.96 10.27
N GLY A 194 14.91 -9.82 9.72
CA GLY A 194 15.64 -9.11 8.67
C GLY A 194 14.77 -8.11 7.94
N TYR A 195 15.28 -7.59 6.84
CA TYR A 195 14.54 -6.68 5.98
C TYR A 195 13.59 -7.43 5.02
N VAL A 196 12.55 -6.75 4.57
CA VAL A 196 11.64 -7.28 3.53
C VAL A 196 12.37 -7.67 2.25
N THR A 197 13.46 -6.97 1.91
CA THR A 197 14.30 -7.25 0.75
C THR A 197 15.12 -8.54 0.89
N ASP A 198 15.51 -8.91 2.12
CA ASP A 198 16.22 -10.16 2.36
C ASP A 198 15.27 -11.35 2.17
N LEU A 199 14.07 -11.26 2.77
CA LEU A 199 13.01 -12.26 2.59
C LEU A 199 12.56 -12.35 1.13
N ALA A 200 12.45 -11.21 0.44
CA ALA A 200 12.10 -11.18 -0.99
C ALA A 200 13.19 -11.84 -1.85
N ARG A 201 14.47 -11.65 -1.53
CA ARG A 201 15.60 -12.30 -2.21
C ARG A 201 15.53 -13.82 -2.03
N GLU A 202 15.32 -14.30 -0.80
CA GLU A 202 15.14 -15.75 -0.56
C GLU A 202 13.97 -16.33 -1.36
N TYR A 203 12.85 -15.60 -1.44
CA TYR A 203 11.71 -16.00 -2.26
C TYR A 203 12.08 -16.08 -3.74
N LEU A 204 12.69 -15.02 -4.30
CA LEU A 204 13.08 -14.96 -5.72
C LEU A 204 14.10 -16.05 -6.07
N ASP A 205 15.07 -16.33 -5.19
CA ASP A 205 16.07 -17.38 -5.37
C ASP A 205 15.47 -18.80 -5.33
N SER A 206 14.29 -18.98 -4.72
CA SER A 206 13.57 -20.25 -4.67
C SER A 206 12.80 -20.57 -5.95
N LEU A 207 12.56 -19.55 -6.80
CA LEU A 207 11.76 -19.70 -8.01
C LEU A 207 12.57 -20.36 -9.15
N SER A 208 11.87 -21.11 -10.01
CA SER A 208 12.46 -21.56 -11.26
C SER A 208 12.71 -20.38 -12.21
N SER A 209 13.62 -20.56 -13.16
CA SER A 209 13.90 -19.53 -14.18
C SER A 209 12.68 -19.18 -15.05
N SER A 210 11.69 -20.09 -15.17
CA SER A 210 10.43 -19.82 -15.86
C SER A 210 9.51 -18.96 -14.99
N ASP A 211 9.39 -19.28 -13.69
CA ASP A 211 8.53 -18.56 -12.77
C ASP A 211 9.08 -17.14 -12.51
N LEU A 212 10.40 -17.00 -12.41
CA LEU A 212 11.03 -15.69 -12.22
C LEU A 212 10.67 -14.70 -13.35
N LYS A 213 10.47 -15.17 -14.59
CA LYS A 213 10.02 -14.32 -15.71
C LYS A 213 8.58 -13.86 -15.58
N GLU A 214 7.78 -14.56 -14.77
CA GLU A 214 6.38 -14.23 -14.50
C GLU A 214 6.22 -13.29 -13.29
N VAL A 215 7.34 -12.92 -12.63
CA VAL A 215 7.30 -12.03 -11.46
C VAL A 215 7.17 -10.56 -11.90
N GLU A 216 6.28 -9.83 -11.25
CA GLU A 216 6.23 -8.38 -11.23
C GLU A 216 6.19 -7.90 -9.78
N VAL A 217 7.00 -6.90 -9.44
CA VAL A 217 7.11 -6.37 -8.08
C VAL A 217 6.24 -5.14 -7.91
N PHE A 218 5.48 -5.12 -6.82
CA PHE A 218 4.68 -3.99 -6.38
C PHE A 218 5.11 -3.61 -4.97
N THR A 219 5.36 -2.33 -4.72
CA THR A 219 5.87 -1.91 -3.42
C THR A 219 5.29 -0.59 -2.93
N CYS A 220 5.12 -0.47 -1.61
CA CYS A 220 4.76 0.75 -0.91
C CYS A 220 5.36 0.73 0.51
N GLY A 221 5.93 1.86 0.94
CA GLY A 221 6.54 2.01 2.26
C GLY A 221 7.50 3.18 2.33
N PRO A 222 8.35 3.23 3.37
CA PRO A 222 9.34 4.29 3.53
C PRO A 222 10.32 4.38 2.34
N ASN A 223 10.75 5.59 1.98
CA ASN A 223 11.65 5.81 0.85
C ASN A 223 12.89 4.92 0.82
N PRO A 224 13.62 4.68 1.95
CA PRO A 224 14.76 3.76 1.92
C PRO A 224 14.38 2.31 1.57
N MET A 225 13.19 1.87 1.96
CA MET A 225 12.67 0.55 1.58
C MET A 225 12.34 0.50 0.09
N LEU A 226 11.68 1.53 -0.45
CA LEU A 226 11.34 1.61 -1.88
C LEU A 226 12.60 1.59 -2.75
N GLU A 227 13.64 2.32 -2.37
CA GLU A 227 14.95 2.32 -3.03
C GLU A 227 15.59 0.93 -3.00
N ALA A 228 15.59 0.27 -1.83
CA ALA A 228 16.14 -1.09 -1.68
C ALA A 228 15.37 -2.12 -2.51
N VAL A 229 14.02 -2.02 -2.58
CA VAL A 229 13.18 -2.89 -3.41
C VAL A 229 13.40 -2.62 -4.91
N SER A 230 13.55 -1.35 -5.30
CA SER A 230 13.89 -0.99 -6.68
C SER A 230 15.22 -1.61 -7.10
N LYS A 231 16.24 -1.51 -6.24
CA LYS A 231 17.54 -2.14 -6.49
C LYS A 231 17.43 -3.66 -6.58
N LEU A 232 16.72 -4.31 -5.65
CA LEU A 232 16.46 -5.74 -5.70
C LEU A 232 15.80 -6.14 -7.04
N SER A 233 14.77 -5.42 -7.46
CA SER A 233 14.09 -5.69 -8.73
C SER A 233 15.02 -5.54 -9.93
N ASN A 234 15.93 -4.58 -9.91
CA ASN A 234 16.95 -4.41 -10.95
C ASN A 234 17.97 -5.57 -10.95
N ASP A 235 18.40 -6.07 -9.77
CA ASP A 235 19.31 -7.22 -9.66
C ASP A 235 18.74 -8.47 -10.36
N TYR A 236 17.41 -8.65 -10.32
CA TYR A 236 16.70 -9.77 -10.98
C TYR A 236 16.09 -9.40 -12.34
N ASN A 237 16.32 -8.18 -12.84
CA ASN A 237 15.72 -7.67 -14.07
C ASN A 237 14.18 -7.79 -14.13
N LEU A 238 13.52 -7.46 -13.01
CA LEU A 238 12.06 -7.50 -12.86
C LEU A 238 11.44 -6.11 -13.01
N PRO A 239 10.23 -6.00 -13.59
CA PRO A 239 9.46 -4.77 -13.53
C PRO A 239 9.02 -4.51 -12.08
N CYS A 240 9.02 -3.24 -11.69
CA CYS A 240 8.66 -2.82 -10.34
C CYS A 240 7.84 -1.54 -10.37
N GLN A 241 6.66 -1.57 -9.77
CA GLN A 241 5.82 -0.40 -9.53
C GLN A 241 5.93 0.00 -8.05
N ALA A 242 6.27 1.27 -7.79
CA ALA A 242 6.39 1.83 -6.45
C ALA A 242 5.33 2.91 -6.21
N SER A 243 4.62 2.82 -5.09
CA SER A 243 3.72 3.86 -4.62
C SER A 243 4.45 4.79 -3.66
N LEU A 244 4.52 6.07 -4.02
CA LEU A 244 5.23 7.10 -3.26
C LEU A 244 4.29 7.81 -2.28
N GLU A 245 4.85 8.19 -1.15
CA GLU A 245 4.19 9.03 -0.14
C GLU A 245 4.83 10.42 -0.13
N GLU A 246 3.97 11.47 -0.16
CA GLU A 246 4.41 12.86 -0.08
C GLU A 246 3.46 13.70 0.76
N TYR A 247 3.98 14.79 1.31
CA TYR A 247 3.14 15.80 1.97
C TYR A 247 2.19 16.44 0.98
N MET A 248 0.90 16.47 1.31
CA MET A 248 -0.13 16.99 0.42
C MET A 248 -0.95 18.08 1.09
N ALA A 249 -1.02 19.23 0.42
CA ALA A 249 -1.92 20.31 0.82
C ALA A 249 -3.30 20.15 0.15
N CYS A 250 -3.35 20.05 -1.19
CA CYS A 250 -4.62 19.99 -1.92
C CYS A 250 -5.00 18.57 -2.39
N ALA A 251 -4.03 17.70 -2.64
CA ALA A 251 -4.18 16.35 -3.19
C ALA A 251 -4.89 16.25 -4.57
N VAL A 252 -5.20 17.38 -5.20
CA VAL A 252 -5.90 17.50 -6.50
C VAL A 252 -5.09 18.20 -7.58
N GLY A 253 -3.78 18.36 -7.36
CA GLY A 253 -2.82 18.87 -8.35
C GLY A 253 -2.75 20.40 -8.47
N GLY A 254 -3.45 21.16 -7.63
CA GLY A 254 -3.49 22.62 -7.71
C GLY A 254 -2.26 23.33 -7.12
N CYS A 255 -1.69 22.79 -6.04
CA CYS A 255 -0.64 23.48 -5.27
C CYS A 255 0.79 23.06 -5.64
N ALA A 256 0.98 21.97 -6.37
CA ALA A 256 2.28 21.37 -6.71
C ALA A 256 3.20 21.10 -5.48
N GLY A 257 2.62 20.89 -4.29
CA GLY A 257 3.38 20.66 -3.05
C GLY A 257 3.89 19.21 -2.91
N CYS A 258 3.34 18.28 -3.69
CA CYS A 258 3.71 16.85 -3.65
C CYS A 258 4.54 16.42 -4.88
N VAL A 259 5.45 17.27 -5.35
CA VAL A 259 6.24 16.99 -6.55
C VAL A 259 7.47 16.14 -6.22
N VAL A 260 7.75 15.16 -7.08
CA VAL A 260 8.94 14.34 -7.08
C VAL A 260 9.60 14.40 -8.44
N GLU A 261 10.92 14.25 -8.49
CA GLU A 261 11.66 14.14 -9.73
C GLU A 261 11.53 12.72 -10.29
N VAL A 262 11.20 12.61 -11.56
CA VAL A 262 11.05 11.34 -12.28
C VAL A 262 11.84 11.42 -13.59
N ALA A 263 12.66 10.41 -13.85
CA ALA A 263 13.37 10.29 -15.14
C ALA A 263 12.36 10.01 -16.25
N THR A 264 12.51 10.72 -17.38
CA THR A 264 11.71 10.52 -18.58
C THR A 264 12.63 10.43 -19.81
N GLU A 265 12.10 10.00 -20.93
CA GLU A 265 12.86 9.96 -22.21
C GLU A 265 13.44 11.31 -22.62
N ASN A 266 12.84 12.41 -22.15
CA ASN A 266 13.25 13.79 -22.43
C ASN A 266 14.09 14.42 -21.31
N GLY A 267 14.58 13.60 -20.35
CA GLY A 267 15.29 14.05 -19.16
C GLY A 267 14.41 14.09 -17.90
N PRO A 268 14.93 14.58 -16.77
CA PRO A 268 14.18 14.64 -15.53
C PRO A 268 12.97 15.59 -15.60
N ALA A 269 11.86 15.19 -15.01
CA ALA A 269 10.64 15.97 -14.95
C ALA A 269 10.03 15.93 -13.55
N MET A 270 9.48 17.07 -13.09
CA MET A 270 8.76 17.12 -11.82
C MET A 270 7.33 16.59 -12.01
N LYS A 271 6.99 15.53 -11.27
CA LYS A 271 5.69 14.88 -11.29
C LYS A 271 4.98 15.04 -9.96
N ARG A 272 3.67 15.25 -9.98
CA ARG A 272 2.85 15.40 -8.76
C ARG A 272 2.35 14.05 -8.31
N VAL A 273 2.71 13.62 -7.12
CA VAL A 273 2.30 12.32 -6.57
C VAL A 273 0.77 12.17 -6.55
N CYS A 274 0.02 13.23 -6.28
CA CYS A 274 -1.44 13.17 -6.24
C CYS A 274 -2.15 13.08 -7.61
N VAL A 275 -1.48 13.39 -8.71
CA VAL A 275 -2.08 13.44 -10.05
C VAL A 275 -1.38 12.51 -11.03
N ASP A 276 -0.04 12.58 -11.06
CA ASP A 276 0.78 11.78 -11.97
C ASP A 276 1.09 10.39 -11.37
N GLY A 277 1.06 10.26 -10.02
CA GLY A 277 1.19 9.07 -9.20
C GLY A 277 -0.10 8.76 -8.43
N PRO A 278 -0.03 8.14 -7.24
CA PRO A 278 1.18 7.88 -6.46
C PRO A 278 2.05 6.74 -6.98
N VAL A 279 1.55 5.91 -7.89
CA VAL A 279 2.27 4.77 -8.43
C VAL A 279 3.11 5.19 -9.64
N PHE A 280 4.40 4.84 -9.61
CA PHE A 280 5.37 5.07 -10.68
C PHE A 280 6.17 3.80 -10.96
N ASP A 281 6.75 3.69 -12.16
CA ASP A 281 7.81 2.72 -12.40
C ASP A 281 9.02 3.07 -11.50
N ALA A 282 9.40 2.13 -10.64
CA ALA A 282 10.45 2.35 -9.64
C ALA A 282 11.79 2.78 -10.25
N LYS A 283 12.12 2.30 -11.46
CA LYS A 283 13.33 2.67 -12.19
C LYS A 283 13.37 4.14 -12.58
N THR A 284 12.20 4.77 -12.73
CA THR A 284 12.13 6.20 -13.09
C THR A 284 12.31 7.13 -11.90
N VAL A 285 12.08 6.62 -10.69
CA VAL A 285 12.20 7.38 -9.44
C VAL A 285 13.54 7.11 -8.75
N PHE A 286 13.92 5.83 -8.65
CA PHE A 286 15.11 5.36 -7.95
C PHE A 286 16.17 4.93 -8.97
N ASN A 287 16.62 5.85 -9.79
CA ASN A 287 17.65 5.59 -10.77
C ASN A 287 19.04 5.99 -10.22
N ASP A 288 20.06 5.17 -10.51
CA ASP A 288 21.45 5.39 -10.08
C ASP A 288 22.14 6.57 -10.82
N PHE A 289 21.39 7.51 -11.40
CA PHE A 289 21.93 8.68 -12.10
C PHE A 289 22.16 9.89 -11.18
N ARG A 290 22.39 9.63 -9.88
CA ARG A 290 22.85 10.67 -8.94
C ARG A 290 24.27 10.40 -8.45
#